data_33de5c2890aee3c4c8437edcacb6ee4d
#
_entry.id   33de5c2890aee3c4c8437edcacb6ee4d
#
_cell.length_a   1.000
_cell.length_b   1.000
_cell.length_c   1.000
_cell.angle_alpha   90.00
_cell.angle_beta   90.00
_cell.angle_gamma   90.00
#
_symmetry.space_group_name_H-M   'P 1'
#
loop_
_entity.id
_entity.type
_entity.pdbx_description
1 polymer ?
#
loop_
_entity_poly.entity_id
_entity_poly.type
_entity_poly.pdbx_seq_one_letter_code
_entity_poly.pdbx_strand_id
1 'polypeptide(L)'
;MAFLRSFGMGRRSDVLIYDPHKLSSPQVFLLTMVIFLVIVAFIAAILTRQISTAFGSNPGLNGLIVGVLVVGILLAFAQVGRLFREVRWVNSFRAGSETTEPVLLAPMKAMIGRSSATAFSTSSMRTMLDSIATRLDESRDTSRYLVGLLVFLGLLGTFWGLLNTIGSIRETIESLDPGTGDAAAVLDSLKQG
;
A
#
# COMPACT_ATOMS: atom_id res chain seq x y z
N MET A 1 -62.44 30.36 -21.47
CA MET A 1 -61.07 30.76 -21.10
C MET A 1 -60.58 29.91 -19.93
N ALA A 2 -60.19 28.64 -20.26
CA ALA A 2 -59.75 27.71 -19.22
C ALA A 2 -58.81 26.67 -19.90
N PHE A 3 -57.56 27.09 -20.19
CA PHE A 3 -56.65 26.15 -20.87
C PHE A 3 -55.17 26.54 -20.65
N LEU A 4 -54.77 26.97 -19.48
CA LEU A 4 -53.35 27.18 -19.16
C LEU A 4 -53.03 26.86 -17.67
N ARG A 5 -53.43 25.64 -17.27
CA ARG A 5 -53.05 25.14 -15.94
C ARG A 5 -52.66 23.67 -15.95
N SER A 6 -51.66 23.35 -16.71
CA SER A 6 -51.07 21.99 -16.62
C SER A 6 -49.74 21.91 -17.32
N PHE A 7 -48.72 22.63 -16.83
CA PHE A 7 -47.32 22.29 -17.10
C PHE A 7 -46.44 22.77 -15.98
N GLY A 8 -46.81 22.37 -14.77
CA GLY A 8 -45.96 22.43 -13.60
C GLY A 8 -45.11 21.14 -13.59
N MET A 9 -44.18 21.03 -14.53
CA MET A 9 -43.18 19.98 -14.55
C MET A 9 -42.24 20.25 -13.37
N GLY A 10 -42.56 19.60 -12.26
CA GLY A 10 -41.72 19.53 -11.08
C GLY A 10 -40.37 18.97 -11.48
N ARG A 11 -39.47 19.86 -11.85
CA ARG A 11 -38.04 19.57 -11.88
C ARG A 11 -37.66 19.26 -10.45
N ARG A 12 -37.75 17.99 -10.06
CA ARG A 12 -37.01 17.46 -8.93
C ARG A 12 -35.54 17.71 -9.29
N SER A 13 -35.05 18.88 -8.88
CA SER A 13 -33.64 19.06 -8.65
C SER A 13 -33.27 18.06 -7.57
N ASP A 14 -32.83 16.87 -7.96
CA ASP A 14 -31.97 16.03 -7.17
C ASP A 14 -30.64 16.82 -7.00
N VAL A 15 -30.75 17.93 -6.26
CA VAL A 15 -29.60 18.49 -5.60
C VAL A 15 -29.18 17.39 -4.65
N LEU A 16 -28.18 16.63 -5.08
CA LEU A 16 -27.38 15.80 -4.20
C LEU A 16 -27.02 16.76 -3.07
N ILE A 17 -27.76 16.68 -1.96
CA ILE A 17 -27.46 17.40 -0.74
C ILE A 17 -26.15 16.79 -0.30
N TYR A 18 -25.06 17.36 -0.81
CA TYR A 18 -23.73 17.11 -0.30
C TYR A 18 -23.77 17.57 1.16
N ASP A 19 -24.02 16.63 2.06
CA ASP A 19 -23.97 16.87 3.49
C ASP A 19 -22.49 17.10 3.83
N PRO A 20 -22.06 18.38 4.03
CA PRO A 20 -20.65 18.73 4.23
C PRO A 20 -20.11 18.13 5.53
N HIS A 21 -20.97 17.53 6.33
CA HIS A 21 -20.63 16.95 7.62
C HIS A 21 -20.54 15.41 7.59
N LYS A 22 -20.88 14.77 6.47
CA LYS A 22 -20.74 13.34 6.34
C LYS A 22 -19.29 13.03 5.91
N LEU A 23 -18.53 12.35 6.78
CA LEU A 23 -17.20 11.90 6.40
C LEU A 23 -17.31 10.98 5.19
N SER A 24 -16.57 11.31 4.12
CA SER A 24 -16.51 10.48 2.93
C SER A 24 -16.01 9.09 3.32
N SER A 25 -16.66 8.06 2.81
CA SER A 25 -16.23 6.68 3.10
C SER A 25 -14.83 6.45 2.51
N PRO A 26 -13.94 5.76 3.22
CA PRO A 26 -12.58 5.46 2.76
C PRO A 26 -12.56 4.43 1.61
N GLN A 27 -13.72 4.11 1.05
CA GLN A 27 -13.88 3.18 -0.08
C GLN A 27 -13.06 3.58 -1.31
N VAL A 28 -12.94 4.88 -1.57
CA VAL A 28 -12.14 5.39 -2.70
C VAL A 28 -10.67 5.02 -2.53
N PHE A 29 -10.12 5.14 -1.34
CA PHE A 29 -8.73 4.77 -1.04
C PHE A 29 -8.53 3.25 -1.18
N LEU A 30 -9.46 2.46 -0.67
CA LEU A 30 -9.40 1.00 -0.82
C LEU A 30 -9.49 0.59 -2.28
N LEU A 31 -10.42 1.17 -3.04
CA LEU A 31 -10.58 0.88 -4.46
C LEU A 31 -9.30 1.21 -5.24
N THR A 32 -8.72 2.40 -5.01
CA THR A 32 -7.46 2.80 -5.64
C THR A 32 -6.33 1.83 -5.31
N MET A 33 -6.21 1.40 -4.04
CA MET A 33 -5.21 0.42 -3.60
C MET A 33 -5.41 -0.93 -4.29
N VAL A 34 -6.65 -1.42 -4.38
CA VAL A 34 -6.96 -2.69 -5.06
C VAL A 34 -6.67 -2.59 -6.56
N ILE A 35 -7.07 -1.52 -7.22
CA ILE A 35 -6.78 -1.30 -8.67
C ILE A 35 -5.26 -1.30 -8.88
N PHE A 36 -4.50 -0.59 -8.05
CA PHE A 36 -3.04 -0.57 -8.13
C PHE A 36 -2.44 -1.97 -7.98
N LEU A 37 -2.89 -2.75 -7.00
CA LEU A 37 -2.42 -4.12 -6.80
C LEU A 37 -2.77 -5.04 -7.97
N VAL A 38 -3.96 -4.88 -8.56
CA VAL A 38 -4.37 -5.65 -9.75
C VAL A 38 -3.45 -5.32 -10.93
N ILE A 39 -3.12 -4.05 -11.15
CA ILE A 39 -2.19 -3.64 -12.22
C ILE A 39 -0.81 -4.25 -11.97
N VAL A 40 -0.28 -4.17 -10.75
CA VAL A 40 1.02 -4.74 -10.40
C VAL A 40 1.01 -6.27 -10.56
N ALA A 41 -0.05 -6.95 -10.11
CA ALA A 41 -0.20 -8.39 -10.28
C ALA A 41 -0.28 -8.80 -11.76
N PHE A 42 -0.95 -8.01 -12.59
CA PHE A 42 -1.03 -8.23 -14.03
C PHE A 42 0.34 -8.10 -14.70
N ILE A 43 1.12 -7.08 -14.35
CA ILE A 43 2.49 -6.91 -14.84
C ILE A 43 3.36 -8.07 -14.38
N ALA A 44 3.27 -8.48 -13.10
CA ALA A 44 4.00 -9.63 -12.58
C ALA A 44 3.62 -10.94 -13.29
N ALA A 45 2.35 -11.12 -13.65
CA ALA A 45 1.89 -12.27 -14.40
C ALA A 45 2.51 -12.33 -15.81
N ILE A 46 2.66 -11.21 -16.49
CA ILE A 46 3.34 -11.14 -17.80
C ILE A 46 4.83 -11.48 -17.64
N LEU A 47 5.46 -11.03 -16.55
CA LEU A 47 6.87 -11.21 -16.27
C LEU A 47 7.18 -12.53 -15.49
N THR A 48 6.22 -13.42 -15.36
CA THR A 48 6.36 -14.63 -14.52
C THR A 48 7.60 -15.44 -14.87
N ARG A 49 7.91 -15.58 -16.16
CA ARG A 49 9.10 -16.32 -16.62
C ARG A 49 10.40 -15.68 -16.17
N GLN A 50 10.51 -14.37 -16.29
CA GLN A 50 11.69 -13.61 -15.84
C GLN A 50 11.81 -13.65 -14.31
N ILE A 51 10.68 -13.49 -13.62
CA ILE A 51 10.63 -13.55 -12.17
C ILE A 51 11.05 -14.91 -11.65
N SER A 52 10.59 -16.02 -12.25
CA SER A 52 10.97 -17.37 -11.84
C SER A 52 12.46 -17.65 -12.04
N THR A 53 13.02 -17.19 -13.14
CA THR A 53 14.46 -17.29 -13.40
C THR A 53 15.28 -16.50 -12.39
N ALA A 54 14.88 -15.23 -12.14
CA ALA A 54 15.52 -14.38 -11.15
C ALA A 54 15.40 -14.96 -9.73
N PHE A 55 14.24 -15.56 -9.40
CA PHE A 55 14.04 -16.19 -8.10
C PHE A 55 14.96 -17.38 -7.88
N GLY A 56 15.20 -18.19 -8.96
CA GLY A 56 16.10 -19.33 -8.92
C GLY A 56 17.57 -18.97 -8.66
N SER A 57 18.02 -17.76 -9.03
CA SER A 57 19.40 -17.31 -8.83
C SER A 57 19.75 -17.09 -7.34
N ASN A 58 18.81 -16.63 -6.54
CA ASN A 58 18.99 -16.47 -5.08
C ASN A 58 17.64 -16.56 -4.35
N PRO A 59 17.15 -17.79 -4.08
CA PRO A 59 15.81 -17.98 -3.50
C PRO A 59 15.68 -17.41 -2.09
N GLY A 60 16.78 -17.36 -1.30
CA GLY A 60 16.77 -16.82 0.06
C GLY A 60 16.50 -15.31 0.08
N LEU A 61 17.29 -14.53 -0.68
CA LEU A 61 17.15 -13.09 -0.73
C LEU A 61 15.83 -12.67 -1.41
N ASN A 62 15.50 -13.31 -2.54
CA ASN A 62 14.28 -13.01 -3.27
C ASN A 62 13.03 -13.40 -2.47
N GLY A 63 13.09 -14.52 -1.73
CA GLY A 63 12.03 -14.93 -0.81
C GLY A 63 11.83 -13.93 0.32
N LEU A 64 12.91 -13.37 0.87
CA LEU A 64 12.86 -12.33 1.90
C LEU A 64 12.21 -11.04 1.36
N ILE A 65 12.58 -10.61 0.15
CA ILE A 65 11.96 -9.43 -0.50
C ILE A 65 10.46 -9.63 -0.67
N VAL A 66 10.04 -10.77 -1.21
CA VAL A 66 8.61 -11.09 -1.38
C VAL A 66 7.91 -11.18 -0.03
N GLY A 67 8.54 -11.77 0.99
CA GLY A 67 8.00 -11.85 2.34
C GLY A 67 7.73 -10.47 2.95
N VAL A 68 8.71 -9.56 2.88
CA VAL A 68 8.55 -8.17 3.37
C VAL A 68 7.48 -7.43 2.57
N LEU A 69 7.41 -7.64 1.25
CA LEU A 69 6.36 -7.05 0.41
C LEU A 69 4.96 -7.52 0.85
N VAL A 70 4.77 -8.83 1.06
CA VAL A 70 3.49 -9.38 1.52
C VAL A 70 3.10 -8.81 2.88
N VAL A 71 4.04 -8.75 3.83
CA VAL A 71 3.81 -8.13 5.14
C VAL A 71 3.40 -6.65 4.97
N GLY A 72 4.08 -5.90 4.12
CA GLY A 72 3.75 -4.50 3.82
C GLY A 72 2.34 -4.34 3.27
N ILE A 73 1.93 -5.19 2.34
CA ILE A 73 0.57 -5.18 1.76
C ILE A 73 -0.47 -5.50 2.85
N LEU A 74 -0.24 -6.52 3.68
CA LEU A 74 -1.14 -6.89 4.76
C LEU A 74 -1.31 -5.76 5.78
N LEU A 75 -0.22 -5.09 6.15
CA LEU A 75 -0.26 -3.93 7.04
C LEU A 75 -1.02 -2.76 6.41
N ALA A 76 -0.84 -2.49 5.12
CA ALA A 76 -1.60 -1.47 4.41
C ALA A 76 -3.11 -1.76 4.43
N PHE A 77 -3.52 -3.00 4.16
CA PHE A 77 -4.93 -3.41 4.27
C PHE A 77 -5.46 -3.29 5.70
N ALA A 78 -4.67 -3.68 6.69
CA ALA A 78 -5.05 -3.55 8.10
C ALA A 78 -5.26 -2.08 8.51
N GLN A 79 -4.42 -1.16 8.04
CA GLN A 79 -4.55 0.27 8.29
C GLN A 79 -5.83 0.84 7.66
N VAL A 80 -6.10 0.51 6.40
CA VAL A 80 -7.34 0.93 5.73
C VAL A 80 -8.56 0.33 6.42
N GLY A 81 -8.52 -0.96 6.77
CA GLY A 81 -9.60 -1.65 7.51
C GLY A 81 -9.88 -0.99 8.87
N ARG A 82 -8.83 -0.54 9.58
CA ARG A 82 -8.99 0.23 10.82
C ARG A 82 -9.71 1.55 10.56
N LEU A 83 -9.34 2.28 9.50
CA LEU A 83 -9.99 3.54 9.14
C LEU A 83 -11.49 3.37 8.83
N PHE A 84 -11.88 2.29 8.15
CA PHE A 84 -13.30 1.98 7.91
C PHE A 84 -14.09 1.87 9.21
N ARG A 85 -13.51 1.26 10.23
CA ARG A 85 -14.15 1.08 11.53
C ARG A 85 -14.34 2.42 12.24
N GLU A 86 -13.34 3.28 12.20
CA GLU A 86 -13.40 4.62 12.81
C GLU A 86 -14.45 5.51 12.12
N VAL A 87 -14.43 5.56 10.79
CA VAL A 87 -15.42 6.35 10.03
C VAL A 87 -16.84 5.85 10.26
N ARG A 88 -17.04 4.52 10.34
CA ARG A 88 -18.33 3.93 10.65
C ARG A 88 -18.80 4.33 12.06
N TRP A 89 -17.90 4.30 13.03
CA TRP A 89 -18.23 4.72 14.39
C TRP A 89 -18.65 6.20 14.45
N VAL A 90 -17.89 7.11 13.85
CA VAL A 90 -18.23 8.53 13.81
C VAL A 90 -19.60 8.76 13.16
N ASN A 91 -19.88 8.09 12.06
CA ASN A 91 -21.16 8.21 11.37
C ASN A 91 -22.33 7.63 12.19
N SER A 92 -22.15 6.48 12.88
CA SER A 92 -23.18 5.89 13.74
C SER A 92 -23.41 6.70 15.02
N PHE A 93 -22.36 7.22 15.60
CA PHE A 93 -22.46 8.11 16.78
C PHE A 93 -23.32 9.36 16.46
N ARG A 94 -23.11 9.96 15.29
CA ARG A 94 -23.92 11.10 14.82
C ARG A 94 -25.38 10.74 14.55
N ALA A 95 -25.62 9.52 14.13
CA ALA A 95 -26.99 8.98 13.92
C ALA A 95 -27.68 8.55 15.21
N GLY A 96 -27.02 8.67 16.38
CA GLY A 96 -27.59 8.27 17.68
C GLY A 96 -27.61 6.75 17.92
N SER A 97 -26.94 5.96 17.09
CA SER A 97 -26.86 4.50 17.24
C SER A 97 -25.42 4.06 17.49
N GLU A 98 -25.08 3.73 18.73
CA GLU A 98 -23.75 3.20 19.07
C GLU A 98 -23.68 1.70 18.79
N THR A 99 -23.17 1.31 17.63
CA THR A 99 -23.06 -0.11 17.25
C THR A 99 -21.63 -0.64 17.15
N THR A 100 -20.61 0.22 17.15
CA THR A 100 -19.23 -0.20 16.88
C THR A 100 -18.26 0.47 17.87
N GLU A 101 -17.28 -0.27 18.37
CA GLU A 101 -16.24 0.32 19.24
C GLU A 101 -15.07 0.88 18.40
N PRO A 102 -14.71 2.18 18.59
CA PRO A 102 -13.56 2.78 17.95
C PRO A 102 -12.28 2.30 18.64
N VAL A 103 -11.16 2.26 17.89
CA VAL A 103 -9.84 1.91 18.41
C VAL A 103 -8.97 3.15 18.52
N LEU A 104 -8.90 3.95 17.47
CA LEU A 104 -8.15 5.21 17.47
C LEU A 104 -8.88 6.29 18.28
N LEU A 105 -10.20 6.34 18.16
CA LEU A 105 -11.07 7.32 18.84
C LEU A 105 -11.58 6.81 20.21
N ALA A 106 -11.05 5.70 20.72
CA ALA A 106 -11.41 5.18 22.03
C ALA A 106 -11.27 6.20 23.18
N PRO A 107 -10.22 7.06 23.24
CA PRO A 107 -10.13 8.11 24.24
C PRO A 107 -11.27 9.12 24.14
N MET A 108 -11.69 9.47 22.92
CA MET A 108 -12.81 10.37 22.67
C MET A 108 -14.13 9.77 23.14
N LYS A 109 -14.39 8.50 22.85
CA LYS A 109 -15.57 7.78 23.37
C LYS A 109 -15.60 7.77 24.89
N ALA A 110 -14.49 7.49 25.56
CA ALA A 110 -14.40 7.45 27.02
C ALA A 110 -14.67 8.81 27.68
N MET A 111 -14.30 9.92 27.04
CA MET A 111 -14.58 11.25 27.55
C MET A 111 -16.03 11.66 27.34
N ILE A 112 -16.59 11.36 26.16
CA ILE A 112 -18.00 11.65 25.86
C ILE A 112 -18.90 10.90 26.85
N GLY A 113 -18.59 9.64 27.18
CA GLY A 113 -19.33 8.83 28.14
C GLY A 113 -19.24 9.29 29.59
N ARG A 114 -18.19 10.06 29.96
CA ARG A 114 -18.00 10.62 31.31
C ARG A 114 -18.59 11.99 31.49
N SER A 115 -18.79 12.76 30.42
CA SER A 115 -19.30 14.12 30.45
C SER A 115 -20.80 14.11 30.09
N SER A 116 -21.62 13.90 31.10
CA SER A 116 -23.05 14.21 30.97
C SER A 116 -23.23 15.72 30.99
N ALA A 117 -23.15 16.36 29.84
CA ALA A 117 -23.42 17.76 29.58
C ALA A 117 -22.21 18.73 29.53
N THR A 118 -22.12 19.38 28.38
CA THR A 118 -21.75 20.76 28.20
C THR A 118 -20.32 21.18 28.55
N ALA A 119 -19.55 21.42 27.50
CA ALA A 119 -18.28 22.11 27.50
C ALA A 119 -17.04 21.24 27.79
N PHE A 120 -16.58 20.56 26.75
CA PHE A 120 -15.18 20.16 26.71
C PHE A 120 -14.32 21.41 26.81
N SER A 121 -13.40 21.45 27.78
CA SER A 121 -12.39 22.50 27.79
C SER A 121 -11.58 22.44 26.50
N THR A 122 -11.30 23.60 25.91
CA THR A 122 -10.49 23.72 24.69
C THR A 122 -9.13 23.03 24.84
N SER A 123 -8.56 23.02 26.04
CA SER A 123 -7.31 22.33 26.37
C SER A 123 -7.46 20.81 26.28
N SER A 124 -8.54 20.25 26.83
CA SER A 124 -8.79 18.80 26.78
C SER A 124 -9.01 18.31 25.35
N MET A 125 -9.73 19.09 24.53
CA MET A 125 -9.92 18.79 23.11
C MET A 125 -8.59 18.80 22.36
N ARG A 126 -7.74 19.79 22.61
CA ARG A 126 -6.42 19.91 21.98
C ARG A 126 -5.52 18.72 22.32
N THR A 127 -5.39 18.35 23.62
CA THR A 127 -4.63 17.20 24.05
C THR A 127 -5.10 15.90 23.39
N MET A 128 -6.40 15.76 23.19
CA MET A 128 -6.98 14.60 22.54
C MET A 128 -6.64 14.55 21.05
N LEU A 129 -6.75 15.67 20.34
CA LEU A 129 -6.36 15.76 18.94
C LEU A 129 -4.87 15.47 18.76
N ASP A 130 -4.01 15.97 19.65
CA ASP A 130 -2.57 15.69 19.64
C ASP A 130 -2.28 14.19 19.84
N SER A 131 -3.00 13.54 20.75
CA SER A 131 -2.87 12.08 20.98
C SER A 131 -3.29 11.27 19.74
N ILE A 132 -4.36 11.66 19.07
CA ILE A 132 -4.80 11.01 17.82
C ILE A 132 -3.79 11.25 16.70
N ALA A 133 -3.29 12.48 16.55
CA ALA A 133 -2.28 12.83 15.56
C ALA A 133 -1.01 12.00 15.74
N THR A 134 -0.50 11.87 16.97
CA THR A 134 0.68 11.03 17.28
C THR A 134 0.48 9.58 16.88
N ARG A 135 -0.68 8.99 17.14
CA ARG A 135 -0.99 7.60 16.73
C ARG A 135 -1.06 7.42 15.21
N LEU A 136 -1.55 8.42 14.51
CA LEU A 136 -1.59 8.41 13.04
C LEU A 136 -0.17 8.53 12.46
N ASP A 137 0.67 9.38 13.02
CA ASP A 137 2.06 9.53 12.60
C ASP A 137 2.87 8.25 12.86
N GLU A 138 2.71 7.60 14.00
CA GLU A 138 3.35 6.31 14.30
C GLU A 138 2.98 5.23 13.24
N SER A 139 1.71 5.18 12.86
CA SER A 139 1.26 4.26 11.79
C SER A 139 1.89 4.58 10.43
N ARG A 140 2.08 5.86 10.13
CA ARG A 140 2.73 6.34 8.90
C ARG A 140 4.23 6.01 8.88
N ASP A 141 4.91 6.15 10.02
CA ASP A 141 6.34 5.87 10.14
C ASP A 141 6.65 4.39 9.92
N THR A 142 5.81 3.48 10.42
CA THR A 142 5.93 2.05 10.14
C THR A 142 5.88 1.76 8.64
N SER A 143 4.95 2.38 7.91
CA SER A 143 4.85 2.21 6.44
C SER A 143 6.07 2.76 5.72
N ARG A 144 6.58 3.92 6.14
CA ARG A 144 7.78 4.54 5.57
C ARG A 144 9.02 3.67 5.79
N TYR A 145 9.14 3.08 6.99
CA TYR A 145 10.22 2.15 7.30
C TYR A 145 10.20 0.91 6.39
N LEU A 146 9.03 0.31 6.18
CA LEU A 146 8.90 -0.85 5.28
C LEU A 146 9.25 -0.52 3.83
N VAL A 147 8.86 0.65 3.34
CA VAL A 147 9.26 1.11 1.99
C VAL A 147 10.78 1.26 1.92
N GLY A 148 11.41 1.88 2.91
CA GLY A 148 12.88 2.01 2.98
C GLY A 148 13.57 0.65 3.01
N LEU A 149 13.06 -0.29 3.77
CA LEU A 149 13.56 -1.66 3.84
C LEU A 149 13.45 -2.38 2.49
N LEU A 150 12.32 -2.27 1.79
CA LEU A 150 12.14 -2.85 0.46
C LEU A 150 13.11 -2.27 -0.56
N VAL A 151 13.33 -0.95 -0.55
CA VAL A 151 14.32 -0.30 -1.41
C VAL A 151 15.73 -0.81 -1.12
N PHE A 152 16.10 -0.90 0.16
CA PHE A 152 17.39 -1.43 0.58
C PHE A 152 17.58 -2.88 0.13
N LEU A 153 16.59 -3.73 0.35
CA LEU A 153 16.63 -5.13 -0.08
C LEU A 153 16.71 -5.26 -1.61
N GLY A 154 16.02 -4.39 -2.35
CA GLY A 154 16.09 -4.35 -3.81
C GLY A 154 17.51 -4.00 -4.28
N LEU A 155 18.14 -2.99 -3.69
CA LEU A 155 19.54 -2.63 -3.97
C LEU A 155 20.51 -3.76 -3.62
N LEU A 156 20.30 -4.42 -2.48
CA LEU A 156 21.09 -5.59 -2.07
C LEU A 156 20.96 -6.74 -3.09
N GLY A 157 19.73 -6.95 -3.61
CA GLY A 157 19.46 -7.95 -4.64
C GLY A 157 20.22 -7.66 -5.94
N THR A 158 20.24 -6.41 -6.39
CA THR A 158 21.02 -6.02 -7.60
C THR A 158 22.51 -6.16 -7.39
N PHE A 159 23.01 -5.78 -6.22
CA PHE A 159 24.42 -5.96 -5.86
C PHE A 159 24.82 -7.45 -5.86
N TRP A 160 24.01 -8.32 -5.29
CA TRP A 160 24.22 -9.77 -5.29
C TRP A 160 24.23 -10.34 -6.71
N GLY A 161 23.29 -9.89 -7.55
CA GLY A 161 23.22 -10.29 -8.96
C GLY A 161 24.51 -9.91 -9.71
N LEU A 162 25.06 -8.73 -9.46
CA LEU A 162 26.31 -8.28 -10.04
C LEU A 162 27.51 -9.14 -9.60
N LEU A 163 27.59 -9.49 -8.31
CA LEU A 163 28.64 -10.39 -7.80
C LEU A 163 28.59 -11.76 -8.49
N ASN A 164 27.41 -12.32 -8.68
CA ASN A 164 27.24 -13.60 -9.40
C ASN A 164 27.72 -13.49 -10.86
N THR A 165 27.39 -12.39 -11.53
CA THR A 165 27.82 -12.15 -12.92
C THR A 165 29.34 -12.08 -13.03
N ILE A 166 30.01 -11.37 -12.10
CA ILE A 166 31.48 -11.29 -12.06
C ILE A 166 32.08 -12.69 -11.81
N GLY A 167 31.46 -13.49 -10.92
CA GLY A 167 31.88 -14.86 -10.66
C GLY A 167 31.82 -15.74 -11.92
N SER A 168 30.73 -15.66 -12.69
CA SER A 168 30.56 -16.41 -13.93
C SER A 168 31.55 -16.00 -15.02
N ILE A 169 31.87 -14.69 -15.12
CA ILE A 169 32.88 -14.20 -16.06
C ILE A 169 34.25 -14.75 -15.70
N ARG A 170 34.60 -14.75 -14.41
CA ARG A 170 35.86 -15.30 -13.92
C ARG A 170 36.00 -16.80 -14.28
N GLU A 171 34.96 -17.59 -14.01
CA GLU A 171 34.93 -19.02 -14.35
C GLU A 171 35.11 -19.26 -15.86
N THR A 172 34.46 -18.41 -16.68
CA THR A 172 34.62 -18.45 -18.14
C THR A 172 36.07 -18.15 -18.56
N ILE A 173 36.71 -17.14 -17.96
CA ILE A 173 38.09 -16.80 -18.25
C ILE A 173 39.05 -17.91 -17.80
N GLU A 174 38.85 -18.48 -16.63
CA GLU A 174 39.66 -19.62 -16.12
C GLU A 174 39.51 -20.89 -16.99
N SER A 175 38.33 -21.12 -17.61
CA SER A 175 38.12 -22.21 -18.55
C SER A 175 38.81 -22.02 -19.91
N LEU A 176 39.18 -20.80 -20.25
CA LEU A 176 39.91 -20.41 -21.46
C LEU A 176 41.45 -20.46 -21.25
N ASP A 177 41.97 -21.33 -20.34
CA ASP A 177 43.42 -21.45 -20.07
C ASP A 177 44.21 -21.65 -21.36
N PRO A 178 45.18 -20.77 -21.69
CA PRO A 178 45.96 -20.85 -22.94
C PRO A 178 46.84 -22.10 -23.06
N GLY A 179 46.94 -22.88 -21.99
CA GLY A 179 47.82 -24.09 -21.94
C GLY A 179 47.25 -25.33 -22.63
N THR A 180 45.97 -25.40 -22.98
CA THR A 180 45.34 -26.62 -23.52
C THR A 180 45.05 -26.60 -25.03
N GLY A 181 45.62 -25.68 -25.81
CA GLY A 181 45.48 -25.70 -27.27
C GLY A 181 44.14 -25.33 -27.86
N ASP A 182 43.11 -25.15 -27.01
CA ASP A 182 41.74 -24.88 -27.42
C ASP A 182 41.49 -23.37 -27.75
N ALA A 183 42.39 -22.46 -27.32
CA ALA A 183 42.30 -21.07 -27.64
C ALA A 183 42.36 -20.76 -29.16
N ALA A 184 43.09 -21.61 -29.92
CA ALA A 184 43.15 -21.52 -31.37
C ALA A 184 41.82 -21.95 -32.01
N ALA A 185 41.15 -22.98 -31.48
CA ALA A 185 39.84 -23.44 -31.96
C ALA A 185 38.70 -22.44 -31.67
N VAL A 186 38.73 -21.78 -30.52
CA VAL A 186 37.77 -20.72 -30.16
C VAL A 186 37.97 -19.47 -31.02
N LEU A 187 39.22 -19.09 -31.31
CA LEU A 187 39.54 -17.99 -32.22
C LEU A 187 39.12 -18.30 -33.66
N ASP A 188 39.21 -19.55 -34.09
CA ASP A 188 38.78 -19.97 -35.43
C ASP A 188 37.25 -20.01 -35.57
N SER A 189 36.53 -20.41 -34.52
CA SER A 189 35.07 -20.35 -34.46
C SER A 189 34.53 -18.91 -34.44
N LEU A 190 35.23 -17.98 -33.80
CA LEU A 190 34.89 -16.55 -33.79
C LEU A 190 35.20 -15.85 -35.13
N LYS A 191 36.09 -16.39 -35.94
CA LYS A 191 36.40 -15.87 -37.28
C LYS A 191 35.39 -16.32 -38.35
N GLN A 192 34.66 -17.38 -38.10
CA GLN A 192 33.68 -17.93 -39.06
C GLN A 192 32.23 -17.45 -38.81
N GLY A 193 31.90 -16.71 -37.74
CA GLY A 193 30.60 -16.07 -37.46
C GLY A 193 30.61 -14.57 -37.71
#